data_a7e2bc996e7eb140da94caa306ac7dd0
#
_entry.id   a7e2bc996e7eb140da94caa306ac7dd0
#
_cell.length_a   1.000
_cell.length_b   1.000
_cell.length_c   1.000
_cell.angle_alpha   90.00
_cell.angle_beta   90.00
_cell.angle_gamma   90.00
#
_symmetry.space_group_name_H-M   'P 1'
#
loop_
_entity.id
_entity.type
_entity.pdbx_description
1 polymer ?
#
loop_
_entity_poly.entity_id
_entity_poly.type
_entity_poly.pdbx_seq_one_letter_code
_entity_poly.pdbx_strand_id
1 'polypeptide(L)'
;LSADLNPYEAVPYLRAPWPAYVSLYSALADYGVVEEIPHVVYAVSSAPPKRYRTSIGEFSIHHLPERLIWGYAIKRQGQASYPIADPEKAFLDLVYLALIPRSPLELPHKRERKWDLDKERLKRYAARFKFEPLTNWLKKERLC
;
A
#
# COMPACT_ATOMS: atom_id res chain seq x y z
N LEU A 1 -15.91 -22.58 1.85
CA LEU A 1 -15.54 -21.29 1.29
C LEU A 1 -15.51 -21.35 -0.21
N SER A 2 -16.07 -20.31 -0.79
CA SER A 2 -16.11 -20.17 -2.23
C SER A 2 -14.72 -20.00 -2.81
N ALA A 3 -14.43 -20.68 -3.92
CA ALA A 3 -13.22 -20.47 -4.67
C ALA A 3 -13.12 -19.04 -5.24
N ASP A 4 -14.23 -18.33 -5.21
CA ASP A 4 -14.35 -16.97 -5.73
C ASP A 4 -14.05 -15.90 -4.70
N LEU A 5 -13.66 -16.29 -3.49
CA LEU A 5 -13.35 -15.32 -2.44
C LEU A 5 -12.10 -14.52 -2.83
N ASN A 6 -12.27 -13.20 -2.89
CA ASN A 6 -11.16 -12.30 -3.15
C ASN A 6 -10.32 -12.16 -1.88
N PRO A 7 -9.04 -12.53 -1.90
CA PRO A 7 -8.21 -12.44 -0.69
C PRO A 7 -8.13 -11.03 -0.09
N TYR A 8 -8.30 -9.99 -0.90
CA TYR A 8 -8.27 -8.62 -0.39
C TYR A 8 -9.39 -8.38 0.64
N GLU A 9 -10.49 -9.13 0.56
CA GLU A 9 -11.59 -8.98 1.52
C GLU A 9 -11.20 -9.44 2.93
N ALA A 10 -10.19 -10.26 3.07
CA ALA A 10 -9.73 -10.73 4.37
C ALA A 10 -8.93 -9.67 5.12
N VAL A 11 -8.34 -8.72 4.40
CA VAL A 11 -7.38 -7.76 4.97
C VAL A 11 -7.92 -7.02 6.21
N PRO A 12 -9.15 -6.47 6.21
CA PRO A 12 -9.60 -5.71 7.38
C PRO A 12 -9.79 -6.56 8.64
N TYR A 13 -9.83 -7.88 8.49
CA TYR A 13 -10.06 -8.78 9.63
C TYR A 13 -8.77 -9.36 10.21
N LEU A 14 -7.69 -9.38 9.43
CA LEU A 14 -6.45 -10.05 9.82
C LEU A 14 -5.79 -9.47 11.07
N ARG A 15 -5.90 -8.17 11.25
CA ARG A 15 -5.31 -7.49 12.41
C ARG A 15 -6.36 -6.76 13.25
N ALA A 16 -7.63 -7.16 13.13
CA ALA A 16 -8.68 -6.55 13.94
C ALA A 16 -8.32 -6.64 15.43
N PRO A 17 -8.65 -5.62 16.25
CA PRO A 17 -9.48 -4.45 15.92
C PRO A 17 -8.73 -3.29 15.26
N TRP A 18 -7.43 -3.42 14.98
CA TRP A 18 -6.68 -2.35 14.32
C TRP A 18 -7.11 -2.24 12.86
N PRO A 19 -7.21 -1.01 12.33
CA PRO A 19 -7.54 -0.83 10.92
C PRO A 19 -6.43 -1.37 10.02
N ALA A 20 -6.82 -1.88 8.86
CA ALA A 20 -5.89 -2.37 7.85
C ALA A 20 -6.51 -2.16 6.47
N TYR A 21 -5.66 -1.90 5.47
CA TYR A 21 -6.12 -1.75 4.09
C TYR A 21 -5.06 -2.24 3.12
N VAL A 22 -5.50 -2.64 1.92
CA VAL A 22 -4.60 -3.07 0.85
C VAL A 22 -3.78 -1.87 0.40
N SER A 23 -2.47 -2.03 0.26
CA SER A 23 -1.57 -0.94 -0.10
C SER A 23 -0.36 -1.49 -0.86
N LEU A 24 0.67 -0.67 -1.03
CA LEU A 24 1.94 -1.04 -1.62
C LEU A 24 1.72 -1.61 -3.03
N TYR A 25 2.47 -2.63 -3.40
CA TYR A 25 2.38 -3.19 -4.75
C TYR A 25 1.02 -3.82 -5.06
N SER A 26 0.32 -4.33 -4.05
CA SER A 26 -1.01 -4.91 -4.29
C SER A 26 -2.01 -3.85 -4.73
N ALA A 27 -2.01 -2.67 -4.08
CA ALA A 27 -2.88 -1.58 -4.48
C ALA A 27 -2.46 -1.01 -5.84
N LEU A 28 -1.15 -0.84 -6.06
CA LEU A 28 -0.64 -0.33 -7.32
C LEU A 28 -1.01 -1.25 -8.49
N ALA A 29 -0.95 -2.56 -8.28
CA ALA A 29 -1.35 -3.52 -9.30
C ALA A 29 -2.85 -3.50 -9.55
N ASP A 30 -3.64 -3.35 -8.49
CA ASP A 30 -5.11 -3.33 -8.60
C ASP A 30 -5.60 -2.12 -9.41
N TYR A 31 -4.87 -1.00 -9.34
CA TYR A 31 -5.18 0.20 -10.13
C TYR A 31 -4.43 0.25 -11.46
N GLY A 32 -3.66 -0.78 -11.79
CA GLY A 32 -2.96 -0.85 -13.07
C GLY A 32 -1.72 0.04 -13.17
N VAL A 33 -1.23 0.58 -12.05
CA VAL A 33 -0.01 1.39 -12.04
C VAL A 33 1.21 0.51 -12.28
N VAL A 34 1.18 -0.72 -11.74
CA VAL A 34 2.18 -1.73 -12.04
C VAL A 34 1.50 -2.90 -12.74
N GLU A 35 2.20 -3.54 -13.64
CA GLU A 35 1.62 -4.62 -14.44
C GLU A 35 1.60 -5.96 -13.71
N GLU A 36 2.62 -6.20 -12.91
CA GLU A 36 2.78 -7.47 -12.23
C GLU A 36 1.99 -7.53 -10.94
N ILE A 37 1.16 -8.56 -10.80
CA ILE A 37 0.37 -8.78 -9.58
C ILE A 37 1.22 -9.61 -8.62
N PRO A 38 1.51 -9.10 -7.41
CA PRO A 38 2.30 -9.88 -6.44
C PRO A 38 1.58 -11.16 -6.00
N HIS A 39 2.35 -12.21 -5.73
CA HIS A 39 1.81 -13.44 -5.15
C HIS A 39 1.30 -13.23 -3.73
N VAL A 40 1.92 -12.31 -3.02
CA VAL A 40 1.57 -11.98 -1.64
C VAL A 40 0.68 -10.75 -1.64
N VAL A 41 -0.37 -10.75 -0.85
CA VAL A 41 -1.18 -9.56 -0.66
C VAL A 41 -0.48 -8.64 0.32
N TYR A 42 -0.14 -7.44 -0.13
CA TYR A 42 0.50 -6.41 0.69
C TYR A 42 -0.54 -5.47 1.27
N ALA A 43 -0.47 -5.29 2.57
CA ALA A 43 -1.38 -4.41 3.28
C ALA A 43 -0.62 -3.67 4.37
N VAL A 44 -1.24 -2.63 4.90
CA VAL A 44 -0.67 -1.87 6.02
C VAL A 44 -1.71 -1.77 7.13
N SER A 45 -1.22 -1.61 8.35
CA SER A 45 -2.08 -1.50 9.54
C SER A 45 -1.33 -0.74 10.63
N SER A 46 -2.08 -0.21 11.59
CA SER A 46 -1.46 0.37 12.78
C SER A 46 -1.06 -0.71 13.79
N ALA A 47 -1.45 -1.96 13.56
CA ALA A 47 -1.01 -3.10 14.36
C ALA A 47 0.45 -3.44 14.08
N PRO A 48 1.11 -4.21 14.95
CA PRO A 48 2.46 -4.72 14.64
C PRO A 48 2.45 -5.52 13.35
N PRO A 49 3.56 -5.52 12.59
CA PRO A 49 3.61 -6.23 11.31
C PRO A 49 3.51 -7.73 11.52
N LYS A 50 2.90 -8.40 10.54
CA LYS A 50 2.74 -9.84 10.59
C LYS A 50 2.55 -10.41 9.20
N ARG A 51 3.04 -11.62 9.00
CA ARG A 51 2.81 -12.37 7.77
C ARG A 51 1.85 -13.52 8.07
N TYR A 52 0.97 -13.77 7.12
CA TYR A 52 0.00 -14.85 7.21
C TYR A 52 0.10 -15.75 5.99
N ARG A 53 -0.04 -17.04 6.22
CA ARG A 53 -0.12 -18.00 5.15
C ARG A 53 -1.42 -18.78 5.37
N THR A 54 -2.39 -18.55 4.51
CA THR A 54 -3.74 -19.09 4.66
C THR A 54 -4.17 -19.85 3.43
N SER A 55 -5.31 -20.54 3.53
CA SER A 55 -5.88 -21.26 2.39
C SER A 55 -6.33 -20.34 1.25
N ILE A 56 -6.56 -19.06 1.53
CA ILE A 56 -6.98 -18.10 0.51
C ILE A 56 -5.83 -17.25 -0.01
N GLY A 57 -4.63 -17.39 0.54
CA GLY A 57 -3.46 -16.68 0.05
C GLY A 57 -2.47 -16.33 1.15
N GLU A 58 -1.38 -15.74 0.74
CA GLU A 58 -0.36 -15.23 1.65
C GLU A 58 -0.52 -13.72 1.79
N PHE A 59 -0.33 -13.22 3.02
CA PHE A 59 -0.48 -11.82 3.34
C PHE A 59 0.75 -11.31 4.05
N SER A 60 1.19 -10.12 3.69
CA SER A 60 2.27 -9.42 4.38
C SER A 60 1.72 -8.08 4.84
N ILE A 61 1.52 -7.95 6.15
CA ILE A 61 0.96 -6.75 6.75
C ILE A 61 2.11 -5.94 7.36
N HIS A 62 2.30 -4.72 6.87
CA HIS A 62 3.35 -3.82 7.34
C HIS A 62 2.75 -2.80 8.30
N HIS A 63 3.57 -2.36 9.24
CA HIS A 63 3.13 -1.38 10.23
C HIS A 63 3.30 0.05 9.73
N LEU A 64 2.25 0.85 9.90
CA LEU A 64 2.32 2.30 9.76
C LEU A 64 1.88 2.93 11.08
N PRO A 65 2.48 4.06 11.48
CA PRO A 65 1.96 4.81 12.61
C PRO A 65 0.50 5.17 12.39
N GLU A 66 -0.27 5.24 13.47
CA GLU A 66 -1.70 5.54 13.37
C GLU A 66 -1.97 6.84 12.59
N ARG A 67 -1.10 7.85 12.75
CA ARG A 67 -1.24 9.11 12.03
C ARG A 67 -1.15 8.98 10.51
N LEU A 68 -0.66 7.86 10.00
CA LEU A 68 -0.54 7.61 8.57
C LEU A 68 -1.61 6.67 8.02
N ILE A 69 -2.56 6.26 8.82
CA ILE A 69 -3.68 5.42 8.40
C ILE A 69 -4.78 6.32 7.84
N TRP A 70 -4.71 6.58 6.54
CA TRP A 70 -5.67 7.39 5.79
C TRP A 70 -5.40 7.20 4.30
N GLY A 71 -6.16 7.85 3.44
CA GLY A 71 -5.96 7.80 1.99
C GLY A 71 -6.41 6.49 1.37
N TYR A 72 -7.37 5.83 1.98
CA TYR A 72 -7.96 4.60 1.47
C TYR A 72 -9.47 4.70 1.50
N ALA A 73 -10.11 3.86 0.71
CA ALA A 73 -11.56 3.80 0.65
C ALA A 73 -11.98 2.37 0.31
N ILE A 74 -13.26 2.09 0.46
CA ILE A 74 -13.79 0.79 0.10
C ILE A 74 -13.97 0.75 -1.42
N LYS A 75 -13.36 -0.23 -2.06
CA LYS A 75 -13.52 -0.47 -3.49
C LYS A 75 -14.42 -1.68 -3.67
N ARG A 76 -15.33 -1.58 -4.60
CA ARG A 76 -16.19 -2.69 -4.99
C ARG A 76 -15.76 -3.20 -6.35
N GLN A 77 -15.55 -4.51 -6.44
CA GLN A 77 -15.18 -5.15 -7.70
C GLN A 77 -15.97 -6.45 -7.81
N GLY A 78 -16.97 -6.44 -8.71
CA GLY A 78 -17.92 -7.53 -8.74
C GLY A 78 -18.69 -7.58 -7.44
N GLN A 79 -18.70 -8.74 -6.78
CA GLN A 79 -19.34 -8.90 -5.48
C GLN A 79 -18.37 -8.70 -4.31
N ALA A 80 -17.09 -8.50 -4.60
CA ALA A 80 -16.09 -8.26 -3.58
C ALA A 80 -16.05 -6.80 -3.17
N SER A 81 -15.77 -6.55 -1.91
CA SER A 81 -15.58 -5.20 -1.41
C SER A 81 -14.45 -5.22 -0.38
N TYR A 82 -13.52 -4.27 -0.48
CA TYR A 82 -12.34 -4.26 0.39
C TYR A 82 -11.76 -2.85 0.49
N PRO A 83 -11.11 -2.54 1.63
CA PRO A 83 -10.43 -1.25 1.78
C PRO A 83 -9.12 -1.28 1.01
N ILE A 84 -8.87 -0.24 0.24
CA ILE A 84 -7.66 -0.14 -0.58
C ILE A 84 -7.20 1.31 -0.65
N ALA A 85 -5.89 1.50 -0.56
CA ALA A 85 -5.29 2.83 -0.68
C ALA A 85 -5.44 3.38 -2.09
N ASP A 86 -5.59 4.71 -2.20
CA ASP A 86 -5.43 5.37 -3.49
C ASP A 86 -4.05 5.06 -4.06
N PRO A 87 -3.88 5.04 -5.39
CA PRO A 87 -2.56 4.76 -5.97
C PRO A 87 -1.46 5.64 -5.42
N GLU A 88 -1.73 6.93 -5.24
CA GLU A 88 -0.75 7.87 -4.69
C GLU A 88 -0.40 7.52 -3.25
N LYS A 89 -1.40 7.16 -2.44
CA LYS A 89 -1.15 6.77 -1.06
C LYS A 89 -0.36 5.47 -1.00
N ALA A 90 -0.71 4.49 -1.83
CA ALA A 90 0.00 3.22 -1.89
C ALA A 90 1.47 3.42 -2.25
N PHE A 91 1.73 4.30 -3.20
CA PHE A 91 3.09 4.64 -3.61
C PHE A 91 3.86 5.28 -2.45
N LEU A 92 3.24 6.23 -1.77
CA LEU A 92 3.87 6.92 -0.64
C LEU A 92 4.09 6.00 0.56
N ASP A 93 3.16 5.10 0.83
CA ASP A 93 3.32 4.08 1.87
C ASP A 93 4.55 3.22 1.57
N LEU A 94 4.71 2.82 0.30
CA LEU A 94 5.84 2.01 -0.13
C LEU A 94 7.17 2.75 0.08
N VAL A 95 7.25 4.00 -0.37
CA VAL A 95 8.46 4.81 -0.21
C VAL A 95 8.77 5.05 1.26
N TYR A 96 7.76 5.40 2.05
CA TYR A 96 7.93 5.62 3.47
C TYR A 96 8.53 4.38 4.14
N LEU A 97 7.92 3.22 3.90
CA LEU A 97 8.37 1.98 4.51
C LEU A 97 9.78 1.58 4.04
N ALA A 98 10.13 1.89 2.79
CA ALA A 98 11.46 1.60 2.29
C ALA A 98 12.53 2.51 2.90
N LEU A 99 12.14 3.71 3.32
CA LEU A 99 13.06 4.69 3.90
C LEU A 99 13.29 4.54 5.41
N ILE A 100 12.39 3.83 6.10
CA ILE A 100 12.60 3.64 7.55
C ILE A 100 13.70 2.60 7.79
N PRO A 101 14.43 2.70 8.94
CA PRO A 101 15.50 1.77 9.24
C PRO A 101 15.05 0.31 9.28
N ARG A 102 15.91 -0.58 8.80
CA ARG A 102 15.70 -2.04 8.83
C ARG A 102 14.48 -2.51 8.05
N SER A 103 14.07 -1.75 7.05
CA SER A 103 12.95 -2.13 6.23
C SER A 103 13.32 -3.27 5.29
N PRO A 104 12.44 -4.28 5.12
CA PRO A 104 12.64 -5.31 4.10
C PRO A 104 12.25 -4.83 2.70
N LEU A 105 11.64 -3.64 2.59
CA LEU A 105 11.19 -3.12 1.31
C LEU A 105 12.25 -2.26 0.66
N GLU A 106 12.30 -2.32 -0.66
CA GLU A 106 13.22 -1.51 -1.45
C GLU A 106 12.49 -0.33 -2.07
N LEU A 107 13.22 0.77 -2.26
CA LEU A 107 12.68 1.93 -2.95
C LEU A 107 12.34 1.56 -4.40
N PRO A 108 11.22 2.09 -4.93
CA PRO A 108 10.87 1.82 -6.32
C PRO A 108 11.87 2.47 -7.27
N HIS A 109 12.15 1.78 -8.39
CA HIS A 109 13.09 2.26 -9.40
C HIS A 109 12.36 3.00 -10.50
N LYS A 110 12.63 4.29 -10.60
CA LYS A 110 11.96 5.16 -11.57
C LYS A 110 12.23 4.76 -13.02
N ARG A 111 13.46 4.39 -13.34
CA ARG A 111 13.85 4.13 -14.73
C ARG A 111 13.27 2.87 -15.32
N GLU A 112 12.72 1.99 -14.50
CA GLU A 112 12.15 0.74 -14.97
C GLU A 112 10.69 0.87 -15.36
N ARG A 113 10.07 2.00 -14.98
CA ARG A 113 8.68 2.27 -15.31
C ARG A 113 8.34 3.72 -15.08
N LYS A 114 7.32 4.15 -15.79
CA LYS A 114 6.76 5.47 -15.61
C LYS A 114 5.61 5.36 -14.62
N TRP A 115 5.71 6.08 -13.53
CA TRP A 115 4.66 6.07 -12.51
C TRP A 115 3.52 6.99 -12.95
N ASP A 116 2.37 6.38 -13.28
CA ASP A 116 1.19 7.12 -13.70
C ASP A 116 0.36 7.47 -12.47
N LEU A 117 0.74 8.55 -11.82
CA LEU A 117 0.12 9.04 -10.59
C LEU A 117 -0.29 10.49 -10.76
N ASP A 118 -1.35 10.88 -10.03
CA ASP A 118 -1.81 12.28 -10.00
C ASP A 118 -0.81 13.09 -9.19
N LYS A 119 -0.05 13.97 -9.84
CA LYS A 119 1.02 14.74 -9.20
C LYS A 119 0.52 15.65 -8.10
N GLU A 120 -0.63 16.28 -8.30
CA GLU A 120 -1.21 17.16 -7.30
C GLU A 120 -1.61 16.40 -6.04
N ARG A 121 -2.25 15.25 -6.22
CA ARG A 121 -2.62 14.40 -5.10
C ARG A 121 -1.38 13.85 -4.41
N LEU A 122 -0.38 13.42 -5.17
CA LEU A 122 0.87 12.91 -4.63
C LEU A 122 1.52 13.95 -3.73
N LYS A 123 1.59 15.19 -4.21
CA LYS A 123 2.19 16.29 -3.45
C LYS A 123 1.43 16.58 -2.16
N ARG A 124 0.10 16.65 -2.23
CA ARG A 124 -0.73 16.90 -1.05
C ARG A 124 -0.57 15.78 -0.02
N TYR A 125 -0.61 14.55 -0.47
CA TYR A 125 -0.47 13.40 0.42
C TYR A 125 0.93 13.35 1.04
N ALA A 126 1.96 13.61 0.24
CA ALA A 126 3.34 13.61 0.74
C ALA A 126 3.52 14.61 1.87
N ALA A 127 2.92 15.80 1.74
CA ALA A 127 2.99 16.81 2.77
C ALA A 127 2.38 16.34 4.10
N ARG A 128 1.35 15.51 4.03
CA ARG A 128 0.71 14.97 5.24
C ARG A 128 1.55 13.94 5.98
N PHE A 129 2.50 13.32 5.29
CA PHE A 129 3.40 12.36 5.95
C PHE A 129 4.31 13.03 6.96
N LYS A 130 4.64 14.30 6.74
CA LYS A 130 5.55 15.06 7.62
C LYS A 130 6.81 14.27 7.93
N PHE A 131 7.39 13.70 6.89
CA PHE A 131 8.60 12.88 6.99
C PHE A 131 9.58 13.38 5.95
N GLU A 132 10.58 14.12 6.41
CA GLU A 132 11.52 14.80 5.54
C GLU A 132 12.25 13.88 4.54
N PRO A 133 12.71 12.67 4.95
CA PRO A 133 13.34 11.78 3.99
C PRO A 133 12.46 11.45 2.79
N LEU A 134 11.14 11.32 3.00
CA LEU A 134 10.19 11.06 1.93
C LEU A 134 10.13 12.25 0.96
N THR A 135 9.98 13.44 1.50
CA THR A 135 9.90 14.67 0.69
C THR A 135 11.18 14.85 -0.12
N ASN A 136 12.33 14.63 0.50
CA ASN A 136 13.61 14.76 -0.16
C ASN A 136 13.79 13.74 -1.28
N TRP A 137 13.35 12.49 -1.04
CA TRP A 137 13.43 11.45 -2.05
C TRP A 137 12.56 11.79 -3.26
N LEU A 138 11.34 12.29 -3.03
CA LEU A 138 10.43 12.66 -4.11
C LEU A 138 11.00 13.79 -4.96
N LYS A 139 11.64 14.77 -4.32
CA LYS A 139 12.28 15.87 -5.05
C LYS A 139 13.45 15.38 -5.88
N LYS A 140 14.27 14.51 -5.30
CA LYS A 140 15.43 13.95 -5.99
C LYS A 140 15.00 13.15 -7.22
N GLU A 141 13.90 12.42 -7.12
CA GLU A 141 13.36 11.63 -8.21
C GLU A 141 12.48 12.45 -9.16
N ARG A 142 12.31 13.73 -8.89
CA ARG A 142 11.51 14.65 -9.70
C ARG A 142 10.05 14.24 -9.81
N LEU A 143 9.52 13.67 -8.72
CA LEU A 143 8.12 13.27 -8.67
C LEU A 143 7.22 14.32 -8.02
N CYS A 144 7.82 15.27 -7.30
CA CYS A 144 7.11 16.40 -6.72
C CYS A 144 7.89 17.68 -6.90
#